data_2daa04959a3ea3b1c7867b966d6db95e
#
_entry.id   2daa04959a3ea3b1c7867b966d6db95e
#
_cell.length_a   1.000
_cell.length_b   1.000
_cell.length_c   1.000
_cell.angle_alpha   90.00
_cell.angle_beta   90.00
_cell.angle_gamma   90.00
#
_symmetry.space_group_name_H-M   'P 1'
#
loop_
_entity.id
_entity.type
_entity.pdbx_description
1 polymer ?
#
loop_
_entity_poly.entity_id
_entity_poly.type
_entity_poly.pdbx_seq_one_letter_code
_entity_poly.pdbx_strand_id
1 'polypeptide(L)'
;YVVNKNVEGVINDLGAGIPSRFTPINAKTNDEELSIGVKQIYQGAWNPIMGLTDTYSRQIWGIISDPITFKHPFTGETFPVRAQWEVETSGLDKKINVPTEAKMWNPTVQKWENVSTETFATSKVTFDFKFSNWHNGEVMDMNDILHSLYFTIEWGTQIDEKDKTFDTEFTPRAAQSIQTIVAINQIDEDTVEVYVNYWHFNENEIAEWAAIWSPVPWELTAAMEKAVMDGKVSFSRSGATSKSVNWLSLIV
;
A
#
# COMPACT_ATOMS: atom_id res chain seq x y z
N TYR A 1 -15.64 -17.86 14.94
CA TYR A 1 -15.25 -18.68 13.79
C TYR A 1 -15.81 -20.10 13.99
N VAL A 2 -16.63 -20.58 13.08
CA VAL A 2 -17.00 -21.99 13.02
C VAL A 2 -16.06 -22.61 11.97
N VAL A 3 -15.05 -23.31 12.43
CA VAL A 3 -14.13 -24.03 11.54
C VAL A 3 -14.85 -25.32 11.10
N ASN A 4 -14.77 -25.63 9.82
CA ASN A 4 -15.26 -26.88 9.28
C ASN A 4 -14.62 -28.08 10.05
N LYS A 5 -15.38 -29.07 10.43
CA LYS A 5 -14.92 -30.27 11.16
C LYS A 5 -13.85 -31.07 10.41
N ASN A 6 -13.64 -30.80 9.12
CA ASN A 6 -12.71 -31.49 8.26
C ASN A 6 -11.32 -30.87 8.22
N VAL A 7 -11.05 -29.81 9.01
CA VAL A 7 -9.72 -29.22 9.07
C VAL A 7 -8.77 -30.15 9.80
N GLU A 8 -7.81 -30.73 9.11
CA GLU A 8 -6.79 -31.62 9.68
C GLU A 8 -5.69 -30.87 10.44
N GLY A 9 -5.51 -29.58 10.16
CA GLY A 9 -4.57 -28.71 10.85
C GLY A 9 -4.36 -27.39 10.11
N VAL A 10 -4.13 -26.34 10.89
CA VAL A 10 -3.64 -25.07 10.35
C VAL A 10 -2.13 -25.14 10.36
N ILE A 11 -1.52 -25.05 9.18
CA ILE A 11 -0.07 -25.04 9.09
C ILE A 11 0.39 -23.59 9.19
N ASN A 12 1.08 -23.36 10.26
CA ASN A 12 1.99 -22.24 10.50
C ASN A 12 1.42 -20.83 10.26
N ASP A 13 0.83 -20.34 11.28
CA ASP A 13 0.53 -18.95 11.51
C ASP A 13 1.79 -18.22 12.06
N LEU A 14 2.95 -18.38 11.42
CA LEU A 14 4.26 -17.95 11.89
C LEU A 14 4.59 -18.40 13.33
N GLY A 15 3.94 -19.49 13.81
CA GLY A 15 4.08 -19.98 15.17
C GLY A 15 3.41 -19.13 16.24
N ALA A 16 2.62 -18.12 15.88
CA ALA A 16 2.02 -17.17 16.81
C ALA A 16 0.79 -17.73 17.56
N GLY A 17 0.09 -18.71 16.98
CA GLY A 17 -1.18 -19.20 17.54
C GLY A 17 -2.33 -18.17 17.49
N ILE A 18 -2.15 -17.06 16.77
CA ILE A 18 -3.13 -16.01 16.59
C ILE A 18 -3.54 -15.98 15.11
N PRO A 19 -4.86 -16.04 14.79
CA PRO A 19 -5.31 -16.00 13.41
C PRO A 19 -4.79 -14.76 12.66
N SER A 20 -4.23 -15.00 11.49
CA SER A 20 -3.70 -13.97 10.58
C SER A 20 -4.13 -14.24 9.15
N ARG A 21 -3.62 -13.49 8.18
CA ARG A 21 -3.80 -13.76 6.75
C ARG A 21 -3.27 -15.14 6.33
N PHE A 22 -2.27 -15.66 7.02
CA PHE A 22 -1.66 -16.96 6.74
C PHE A 22 -2.51 -18.14 7.24
N THR A 23 -3.39 -17.92 8.20
CA THR A 23 -4.25 -18.96 8.77
C THR A 23 -5.10 -19.66 7.70
N PRO A 24 -5.92 -18.95 6.88
CA PRO A 24 -6.68 -19.59 5.81
C PRO A 24 -5.80 -20.06 4.64
N ILE A 25 -4.72 -19.36 4.30
CA ILE A 25 -3.81 -19.75 3.22
C ILE A 25 -3.14 -21.08 3.51
N ASN A 26 -2.78 -21.34 4.77
CA ASN A 26 -2.10 -22.54 5.20
C ASN A 26 -3.05 -23.63 5.74
N ALA A 27 -4.36 -23.41 5.72
CA ALA A 27 -5.33 -24.41 6.14
C ALA A 27 -5.37 -25.59 5.16
N LYS A 28 -5.34 -26.81 5.70
CA LYS A 28 -5.55 -28.03 4.92
C LYS A 28 -6.88 -28.66 5.33
N THR A 29 -7.67 -29.04 4.34
CA THR A 29 -8.94 -29.74 4.50
C THR A 29 -8.94 -30.97 3.65
N ASN A 30 -9.76 -31.99 4.00
CA ASN A 30 -9.83 -33.25 3.27
C ASN A 30 -10.41 -33.13 1.86
N ASP A 31 -11.19 -32.06 1.62
CA ASP A 31 -11.90 -31.77 0.38
C ASP A 31 -11.32 -30.55 -0.37
N GLU A 32 -10.20 -30.01 0.13
CA GLU A 32 -9.56 -28.78 -0.39
C GLU A 32 -10.46 -27.54 -0.31
N GLU A 33 -11.56 -27.60 0.45
CA GLU A 33 -12.47 -26.47 0.67
C GLU A 33 -12.39 -25.97 2.11
N LEU A 34 -12.32 -24.66 2.30
CA LEU A 34 -12.38 -24.00 3.61
C LEU A 34 -13.59 -23.08 3.69
N SER A 35 -14.58 -23.46 4.49
CA SER A 35 -15.74 -22.61 4.76
C SER A 35 -15.52 -21.77 6.02
N ILE A 36 -15.58 -20.44 5.89
CA ILE A 36 -15.40 -19.50 6.99
C ILE A 36 -16.73 -18.81 7.30
N GLY A 37 -17.27 -19.07 8.49
CA GLY A 37 -18.46 -18.38 8.98
C GLY A 37 -18.13 -16.98 9.47
N VAL A 38 -18.90 -15.99 9.05
CA VAL A 38 -18.78 -14.59 9.49
C VAL A 38 -20.05 -14.11 10.16
N LYS A 39 -19.91 -13.18 11.12
CA LYS A 39 -21.05 -12.73 11.93
C LYS A 39 -21.97 -11.75 11.19
N GLN A 40 -21.44 -10.99 10.26
CA GLN A 40 -22.16 -9.93 9.56
C GLN A 40 -21.95 -10.00 8.06
N ILE A 41 -22.95 -9.51 7.32
CA ILE A 41 -22.81 -9.26 5.89
C ILE A 41 -21.89 -8.06 5.69
N TYR A 42 -21.08 -8.13 4.66
CA TYR A 42 -20.28 -7.06 4.13
C TYR A 42 -21.10 -5.77 3.88
N GLN A 43 -20.58 -4.62 4.29
CA GLN A 43 -21.23 -3.32 4.18
C GLN A 43 -20.36 -2.22 3.54
N GLY A 44 -19.14 -2.55 3.11
CA GLY A 44 -18.23 -1.62 2.47
C GLY A 44 -18.34 -1.61 0.94
N ALA A 45 -17.41 -0.93 0.28
CA ALA A 45 -17.19 -1.01 -1.16
C ALA A 45 -15.88 -1.76 -1.45
N TRP A 46 -15.85 -2.55 -2.51
CA TRP A 46 -14.65 -3.27 -2.92
C TRP A 46 -13.76 -2.34 -3.73
N ASN A 47 -13.05 -1.45 -3.05
CA ASN A 47 -11.97 -0.69 -3.63
C ASN A 47 -10.82 -0.59 -2.61
N PRO A 48 -9.56 -0.85 -3.04
CA PRO A 48 -8.41 -0.91 -2.12
C PRO A 48 -7.98 0.46 -1.61
N ILE A 49 -8.47 1.56 -2.19
CA ILE A 49 -8.06 2.92 -1.85
C ILE A 49 -8.81 3.41 -0.61
N MET A 50 -10.14 3.51 -0.66
CA MET A 50 -10.97 3.99 0.45
C MET A 50 -12.22 3.13 0.71
N GLY A 51 -12.26 1.95 0.10
CA GLY A 51 -13.24 0.90 0.41
C GLY A 51 -12.75 -0.06 1.49
N LEU A 52 -13.25 -1.28 1.48
CA LEU A 52 -12.83 -2.38 2.38
C LEU A 52 -12.86 -1.94 3.86
N THR A 53 -13.89 -1.20 4.26
CA THR A 53 -13.94 -0.57 5.59
C THR A 53 -14.33 -1.53 6.71
N ASP A 54 -14.93 -2.68 6.38
CA ASP A 54 -15.34 -3.69 7.35
C ASP A 54 -14.29 -4.81 7.52
N THR A 55 -14.29 -5.42 8.68
CA THR A 55 -13.31 -6.45 9.06
C THR A 55 -13.34 -7.67 8.12
N TYR A 56 -14.51 -8.07 7.65
CA TYR A 56 -14.65 -9.29 6.85
C TYR A 56 -14.10 -9.10 5.44
N SER A 57 -14.37 -7.94 4.82
CA SER A 57 -13.78 -7.57 3.54
C SER A 57 -12.26 -7.48 3.61
N ARG A 58 -11.72 -6.91 4.70
CA ARG A 58 -10.27 -6.84 4.91
C ARG A 58 -9.64 -8.22 5.08
N GLN A 59 -10.32 -9.16 5.73
CA GLN A 59 -9.83 -10.53 5.84
C GLN A 59 -9.74 -11.23 4.48
N ILE A 60 -10.77 -11.10 3.64
CA ILE A 60 -10.76 -11.64 2.28
C ILE A 60 -9.66 -10.97 1.46
N TRP A 61 -9.59 -9.64 1.50
CA TRP A 61 -8.55 -8.88 0.81
C TRP A 61 -7.14 -9.31 1.23
N GLY A 62 -6.91 -9.52 2.52
CA GLY A 62 -5.64 -9.99 3.06
C GLY A 62 -5.22 -11.38 2.60
N ILE A 63 -6.13 -12.19 2.06
CA ILE A 63 -5.83 -13.51 1.48
C ILE A 63 -5.41 -13.38 0.01
N ILE A 64 -6.05 -12.48 -0.74
CA ILE A 64 -5.87 -12.34 -2.19
C ILE A 64 -4.87 -11.26 -2.60
N SER A 65 -4.40 -10.45 -1.65
CA SER A 65 -3.39 -9.40 -1.90
C SER A 65 -2.20 -9.56 -0.95
N ASP A 66 -1.00 -9.40 -1.48
CA ASP A 66 0.21 -9.39 -0.66
C ASP A 66 0.56 -7.98 -0.20
N PRO A 67 0.91 -7.78 1.08
CA PRO A 67 1.55 -6.55 1.53
C PRO A 67 3.05 -6.61 1.23
N ILE A 68 3.70 -5.45 1.25
CA ILE A 68 5.17 -5.40 1.17
C ILE A 68 5.81 -6.00 2.42
N THR A 69 5.23 -5.73 3.58
CA THR A 69 5.65 -6.18 4.91
C THR A 69 4.49 -6.84 5.64
N PHE A 70 4.80 -7.65 6.63
CA PHE A 70 3.82 -8.24 7.53
C PHE A 70 4.29 -8.14 8.97
N LYS A 71 3.46 -7.57 9.85
CA LYS A 71 3.73 -7.57 11.29
C LYS A 71 3.24 -8.85 11.95
N HIS A 72 4.15 -9.51 12.66
CA HIS A 72 3.79 -10.69 13.44
C HIS A 72 2.73 -10.34 14.50
N PRO A 73 1.58 -11.01 14.53
CA PRO A 73 0.43 -10.58 15.33
C PRO A 73 0.66 -10.65 16.85
N PHE A 74 1.65 -11.43 17.29
CA PHE A 74 1.97 -11.57 18.71
C PHE A 74 3.18 -10.73 19.13
N THR A 75 4.28 -10.76 18.34
CA THR A 75 5.52 -10.06 18.73
C THR A 75 5.57 -8.63 18.19
N GLY A 76 4.78 -8.28 17.16
CA GLY A 76 4.87 -7.02 16.44
C GLY A 76 6.10 -6.90 15.52
N GLU A 77 6.91 -7.96 15.40
CA GLU A 77 8.08 -7.98 14.52
C GLU A 77 7.66 -7.89 13.06
N THR A 78 8.37 -7.07 12.29
CA THR A 78 8.10 -6.85 10.86
C THR A 78 8.87 -7.85 10.01
N PHE A 79 8.15 -8.58 9.16
CA PHE A 79 8.71 -9.55 8.23
C PHE A 79 8.57 -9.08 6.77
N PRO A 80 9.56 -9.36 5.91
CA PRO A 80 9.47 -9.12 4.49
C PRO A 80 8.50 -10.12 3.82
N VAL A 81 7.63 -9.62 2.93
CA VAL A 81 6.75 -10.44 2.10
C VAL A 81 7.11 -10.26 0.63
N ARG A 82 6.99 -9.03 0.11
CA ARG A 82 7.22 -8.71 -1.31
C ARG A 82 8.47 -7.89 -1.54
N ALA A 83 9.20 -7.50 -0.51
CA ALA A 83 10.52 -6.89 -0.64
C ALA A 83 11.44 -7.31 0.50
N GLN A 84 12.73 -7.39 0.21
CA GLN A 84 13.78 -7.30 1.21
C GLN A 84 14.17 -5.83 1.34
N TRP A 85 14.80 -5.43 2.43
CA TRP A 85 15.26 -4.06 2.60
C TRP A 85 16.54 -3.94 3.40
N GLU A 86 17.25 -2.86 3.13
CA GLU A 86 18.35 -2.37 3.93
C GLU A 86 18.05 -0.92 4.35
N VAL A 87 18.37 -0.57 5.59
CA VAL A 87 18.14 0.76 6.13
C VAL A 87 19.46 1.44 6.46
N GLU A 88 19.63 2.65 5.96
CA GLU A 88 20.67 3.58 6.38
C GLU A 88 20.00 4.78 7.06
N THR A 89 20.44 5.14 8.25
CA THR A 89 19.87 6.27 8.98
C THR A 89 20.94 7.13 9.62
N SER A 90 20.73 8.45 9.63
CA SER A 90 21.53 9.42 10.34
C SER A 90 20.97 9.76 11.74
N GLY A 91 20.08 8.94 12.26
CA GLY A 91 19.38 9.20 13.52
C GLY A 91 18.37 10.35 13.37
N LEU A 92 18.43 11.32 14.27
CA LEU A 92 17.55 12.50 14.21
C LEU A 92 18.05 13.60 13.25
N ASP A 93 19.24 13.44 12.70
CA ASP A 93 19.83 14.41 11.79
C ASP A 93 19.41 14.16 10.34
N LYS A 94 19.49 15.18 9.48
CA LYS A 94 19.31 15.06 8.04
C LYS A 94 20.66 15.11 7.37
N LYS A 95 21.35 13.97 7.28
CA LYS A 95 22.74 13.91 6.80
C LYS A 95 22.95 12.93 5.64
N ILE A 96 21.93 12.14 5.29
CA ILE A 96 22.00 11.23 4.15
C ILE A 96 21.80 12.07 2.91
N ASN A 97 22.83 12.12 2.06
CA ASN A 97 22.75 12.85 0.80
C ASN A 97 21.83 12.13 -0.18
N VAL A 98 20.92 12.87 -0.80
CA VAL A 98 20.03 12.36 -1.84
C VAL A 98 20.67 12.63 -3.20
N PRO A 99 20.86 11.60 -4.05
CA PRO A 99 21.48 11.81 -5.35
C PRO A 99 20.59 12.67 -6.27
N THR A 100 21.20 13.45 -7.13
CA THR A 100 20.47 14.41 -7.99
C THR A 100 19.61 13.75 -9.08
N GLU A 101 19.84 12.47 -9.37
CA GLU A 101 19.00 11.63 -10.23
C GLU A 101 17.73 11.15 -9.55
N ALA A 102 17.66 11.18 -8.22
CA ALA A 102 16.45 10.88 -7.47
C ALA A 102 15.33 11.85 -7.81
N LYS A 103 14.10 11.36 -7.78
CA LYS A 103 12.92 12.09 -8.24
C LYS A 103 11.83 12.15 -7.19
N MET A 104 11.00 13.18 -7.34
CA MET A 104 9.75 13.33 -6.62
C MET A 104 8.65 13.77 -7.58
N TRP A 105 7.43 13.29 -7.40
CA TRP A 105 6.29 13.80 -8.15
C TRP A 105 5.94 15.21 -7.67
N ASN A 106 5.77 16.14 -8.61
CA ASN A 106 5.30 17.48 -8.32
C ASN A 106 3.86 17.64 -8.83
N PRO A 107 2.84 17.65 -7.94
CA PRO A 107 1.44 17.71 -8.35
C PRO A 107 1.07 19.07 -8.98
N THR A 108 1.78 20.15 -8.67
CA THR A 108 1.50 21.49 -9.24
C THR A 108 1.78 21.54 -10.74
N VAL A 109 2.87 20.90 -11.20
CA VAL A 109 3.25 20.85 -12.61
C VAL A 109 2.97 19.49 -13.26
N GLN A 110 2.44 18.52 -12.49
CA GLN A 110 2.09 17.17 -12.91
C GLN A 110 3.26 16.46 -13.63
N LYS A 111 4.42 16.45 -12.98
CA LYS A 111 5.66 15.85 -13.52
C LYS A 111 6.52 15.27 -12.42
N TRP A 112 7.29 14.24 -12.79
CA TRP A 112 8.44 13.80 -12.02
C TRP A 112 9.56 14.80 -12.19
N GLU A 113 10.06 15.33 -11.09
CA GLU A 113 11.17 16.29 -11.05
C GLU A 113 12.33 15.69 -10.26
N ASN A 114 13.53 15.91 -10.74
CA ASN A 114 14.75 15.58 -10.00
C ASN A 114 14.86 16.47 -8.77
N VAL A 115 15.39 15.94 -7.69
CA VAL A 115 15.67 16.75 -6.50
C VAL A 115 16.82 17.71 -6.76
N SER A 116 16.85 18.79 -5.99
CA SER A 116 17.94 19.78 -6.08
C SER A 116 19.25 19.21 -5.50
N THR A 117 20.37 19.80 -5.93
CA THR A 117 21.66 19.61 -5.24
C THR A 117 21.53 20.00 -3.77
N GLU A 118 22.28 19.32 -2.90
CA GLU A 118 22.22 19.53 -1.44
C GLU A 118 20.88 19.15 -0.79
N THR A 119 20.13 18.22 -1.40
CA THR A 119 18.97 17.60 -0.75
C THR A 119 19.46 16.50 0.20
N PHE A 120 18.94 16.52 1.42
CA PHE A 120 19.30 15.56 2.47
C PHE A 120 18.05 14.92 3.05
N ALA A 121 18.20 13.67 3.50
CA ALA A 121 17.18 12.90 4.20
C ALA A 121 17.69 12.43 5.57
N THR A 122 16.77 12.05 6.43
CA THR A 122 17.07 11.43 7.72
C THR A 122 17.44 9.96 7.55
N SER A 123 16.69 9.25 6.71
CA SER A 123 16.88 7.81 6.45
C SER A 123 16.72 7.52 4.96
N LYS A 124 17.41 6.45 4.55
CA LYS A 124 17.30 5.83 3.22
C LYS A 124 16.95 4.37 3.42
N VAL A 125 15.97 3.88 2.68
CA VAL A 125 15.63 2.46 2.63
C VAL A 125 15.79 1.97 1.21
N THR A 126 16.65 0.97 1.03
CA THR A 126 16.82 0.28 -0.25
C THR A 126 15.92 -0.95 -0.22
N PHE A 127 14.94 -0.99 -1.12
CA PHE A 127 14.03 -2.11 -1.31
C PHE A 127 14.45 -2.91 -2.53
N ASP A 128 14.52 -4.23 -2.36
CA ASP A 128 14.66 -5.23 -3.41
C ASP A 128 13.33 -5.98 -3.50
N PHE A 129 12.56 -5.73 -4.57
CA PHE A 129 11.21 -6.23 -4.75
C PHE A 129 11.19 -7.63 -5.35
N LYS A 130 10.29 -8.46 -4.85
CA LYS A 130 9.99 -9.78 -5.41
C LYS A 130 8.77 -9.67 -6.31
N PHE A 131 8.99 -9.24 -7.53
CA PHE A 131 7.96 -9.19 -8.54
C PHE A 131 7.50 -10.59 -8.97
N SER A 132 6.27 -10.69 -9.42
CA SER A 132 5.64 -11.89 -9.95
C SER A 132 4.53 -11.47 -10.92
N ASN A 133 3.65 -12.37 -11.29
CA ASN A 133 2.49 -11.99 -12.09
C ASN A 133 1.30 -11.62 -11.19
N TRP A 134 0.55 -10.64 -11.65
CA TRP A 134 -0.80 -10.37 -11.14
C TRP A 134 -1.75 -11.53 -11.45
N HIS A 135 -2.91 -11.58 -10.79
CA HIS A 135 -3.92 -12.64 -11.01
C HIS A 135 -4.47 -12.70 -12.45
N ASN A 136 -4.38 -11.62 -13.20
CA ASN A 136 -4.75 -11.56 -14.62
C ASN A 136 -3.64 -12.02 -15.57
N GLY A 137 -2.46 -12.37 -15.04
CA GLY A 137 -1.30 -12.82 -15.79
C GLY A 137 -0.32 -11.72 -16.23
N GLU A 138 -0.67 -10.44 -16.03
CA GLU A 138 0.27 -9.32 -16.28
C GLU A 138 1.43 -9.37 -15.31
N VAL A 139 2.60 -8.94 -15.78
CA VAL A 139 3.84 -8.93 -14.98
C VAL A 139 3.84 -7.71 -14.06
N MET A 140 4.15 -7.92 -12.79
CA MET A 140 4.45 -6.83 -11.85
C MET A 140 5.81 -6.24 -12.21
N ASP A 141 5.90 -4.92 -12.20
CA ASP A 141 7.15 -4.21 -12.47
C ASP A 141 7.27 -2.91 -11.65
N MET A 142 8.33 -2.15 -11.91
CA MET A 142 8.59 -0.88 -11.24
C MET A 142 7.51 0.18 -11.52
N ASN A 143 6.72 0.05 -12.59
CA ASN A 143 5.61 0.99 -12.84
C ASN A 143 4.52 0.87 -11.76
N ASP A 144 4.30 -0.33 -11.20
CA ASP A 144 3.37 -0.52 -10.08
C ASP A 144 3.82 0.30 -8.85
N ILE A 145 5.12 0.33 -8.59
CA ILE A 145 5.71 1.08 -7.47
C ILE A 145 5.66 2.59 -7.73
N LEU A 146 6.13 3.02 -8.89
CA LEU A 146 6.16 4.44 -9.25
C LEU A 146 4.75 5.03 -9.34
N HIS A 147 3.79 4.29 -9.90
CA HIS A 147 2.39 4.73 -9.96
C HIS A 147 1.76 4.82 -8.57
N SER A 148 2.08 3.90 -7.67
CA SER A 148 1.60 3.94 -6.28
C SER A 148 2.12 5.19 -5.54
N LEU A 149 3.39 5.55 -5.75
CA LEU A 149 3.94 6.78 -5.19
C LEU A 149 3.31 8.03 -5.82
N TYR A 150 3.23 8.06 -7.16
CA TYR A 150 2.53 9.12 -7.88
C TYR A 150 1.12 9.34 -7.32
N PHE A 151 0.32 8.27 -7.25
CA PHE A 151 -1.05 8.32 -6.78
C PHE A 151 -1.14 8.85 -5.35
N THR A 152 -0.26 8.39 -4.48
CA THR A 152 -0.24 8.82 -3.07
C THR A 152 0.05 10.30 -2.95
N ILE A 153 1.02 10.83 -3.73
CA ILE A 153 1.40 12.24 -3.70
C ILE A 153 0.33 13.11 -4.37
N GLU A 154 -0.13 12.74 -5.56
CA GLU A 154 -1.14 13.49 -6.31
C GLU A 154 -2.42 13.63 -5.50
N TRP A 155 -2.99 12.53 -5.04
CA TRP A 155 -4.22 12.49 -4.27
C TRP A 155 -4.06 12.88 -2.78
N GLY A 156 -2.84 12.86 -2.27
CA GLY A 156 -2.49 13.31 -0.92
C GLY A 156 -2.23 14.81 -0.81
N THR A 157 -2.19 15.52 -1.93
CA THR A 157 -1.94 16.96 -2.00
C THR A 157 -3.15 17.65 -2.59
N GLN A 158 -3.68 18.65 -1.91
CA GLN A 158 -4.69 19.53 -2.47
C GLN A 158 -4.02 20.81 -2.97
N ILE A 159 -4.06 21.06 -4.28
CA ILE A 159 -3.42 22.25 -4.90
C ILE A 159 -4.32 23.47 -4.72
N ASP A 160 -5.61 23.32 -4.99
CA ASP A 160 -6.60 24.38 -4.84
C ASP A 160 -8.01 23.81 -4.56
N GLU A 161 -9.02 24.69 -4.46
CA GLU A 161 -10.41 24.28 -4.21
C GLU A 161 -11.09 23.54 -5.38
N LYS A 162 -10.50 23.61 -6.59
CA LYS A 162 -11.02 22.97 -7.81
C LYS A 162 -10.25 21.70 -8.17
N ASP A 163 -9.33 21.31 -7.31
CA ASP A 163 -8.51 20.13 -7.50
C ASP A 163 -9.41 18.88 -7.64
N LYS A 164 -9.27 18.19 -8.78
CA LYS A 164 -10.04 16.97 -9.07
C LYS A 164 -9.45 15.74 -8.40
N THR A 165 -8.19 15.81 -8.00
CA THR A 165 -7.48 14.74 -7.31
C THR A 165 -7.57 14.86 -5.79
N PHE A 166 -8.63 15.49 -5.31
CA PHE A 166 -8.94 15.60 -3.89
C PHE A 166 -10.04 14.63 -3.46
N ASP A 167 -9.79 13.90 -2.38
CA ASP A 167 -10.78 13.08 -1.68
C ASP A 167 -10.79 13.40 -0.19
N THR A 168 -11.99 13.62 0.37
CA THR A 168 -12.17 14.09 1.74
C THR A 168 -11.64 13.14 2.83
N GLU A 169 -11.48 11.85 2.51
CA GLU A 169 -10.98 10.86 3.46
C GLU A 169 -9.55 10.42 3.12
N PHE A 170 -9.20 10.29 1.83
CA PHE A 170 -7.87 9.84 1.41
C PHE A 170 -6.82 10.94 1.58
N THR A 171 -7.10 12.15 1.07
CA THR A 171 -6.14 13.26 1.08
C THR A 171 -5.58 13.56 2.48
N PRO A 172 -6.39 13.70 3.55
CA PRO A 172 -5.84 13.94 4.89
C PRO A 172 -4.99 12.77 5.44
N ARG A 173 -5.27 11.54 5.04
CA ARG A 173 -4.49 10.37 5.45
C ARG A 173 -3.13 10.33 4.77
N ALA A 174 -3.12 10.52 3.44
CA ALA A 174 -1.91 10.48 2.64
C ALA A 174 -0.97 11.65 2.98
N ALA A 175 -1.52 12.83 3.26
CA ALA A 175 -0.75 14.04 3.56
C ALA A 175 0.31 13.85 4.66
N GLN A 176 0.04 13.03 5.66
CA GLN A 176 0.99 12.79 6.74
C GLN A 176 2.24 12.01 6.28
N SER A 177 2.07 10.98 5.47
CA SER A 177 3.19 10.17 4.96
C SER A 177 3.98 10.92 3.88
N ILE A 178 3.30 11.57 2.95
CA ILE A 178 3.98 12.28 1.86
C ILE A 178 4.87 13.44 2.35
N GLN A 179 4.54 14.08 3.46
CA GLN A 179 5.38 15.13 4.05
C GLN A 179 6.76 14.62 4.49
N THR A 180 6.91 13.33 4.72
CA THR A 180 8.19 12.74 5.13
C THR A 180 8.96 12.16 3.96
N ILE A 181 8.33 11.87 2.83
CA ILE A 181 9.01 11.37 1.63
C ILE A 181 9.80 12.51 0.99
N VAL A 182 11.10 12.28 0.78
CA VAL A 182 12.01 13.27 0.19
C VAL A 182 12.20 12.97 -1.30
N ALA A 183 12.47 11.72 -1.66
CA ALA A 183 12.70 11.31 -3.03
C ALA A 183 12.68 9.78 -3.16
N ILE A 184 12.57 9.34 -4.41
CA ILE A 184 12.78 7.95 -4.82
C ILE A 184 13.87 7.91 -5.89
N ASN A 185 14.76 6.91 -5.81
CA ASN A 185 15.80 6.67 -6.80
C ASN A 185 15.73 5.21 -7.26
N GLN A 186 15.31 4.98 -8.50
CA GLN A 186 15.31 3.66 -9.09
C GLN A 186 16.73 3.26 -9.44
N ILE A 187 17.22 2.14 -8.91
CA ILE A 187 18.56 1.63 -9.13
C ILE A 187 18.59 0.69 -10.33
N ASP A 188 17.64 -0.23 -10.40
CA ASP A 188 17.48 -1.20 -11.48
C ASP A 188 16.02 -1.64 -11.67
N GLU A 189 15.76 -2.84 -12.22
CA GLU A 189 14.43 -3.32 -12.58
C GLU A 189 13.54 -3.61 -11.36
N ASP A 190 14.14 -4.00 -10.23
CA ASP A 190 13.43 -4.41 -9.00
C ASP A 190 13.97 -3.74 -7.73
N THR A 191 14.96 -2.87 -7.84
CA THR A 191 15.57 -2.18 -6.70
C THR A 191 15.31 -0.69 -6.72
N VAL A 192 14.89 -0.16 -5.56
CA VAL A 192 14.63 1.26 -5.38
C VAL A 192 15.12 1.75 -4.02
N GLU A 193 15.70 2.94 -3.99
CA GLU A 193 15.99 3.68 -2.76
C GLU A 193 14.88 4.68 -2.48
N VAL A 194 14.33 4.64 -1.29
CA VAL A 194 13.33 5.60 -0.79
C VAL A 194 13.97 6.45 0.30
N TYR A 195 13.99 7.75 0.10
CA TYR A 195 14.57 8.72 1.03
C TYR A 195 13.46 9.39 1.83
N VAL A 196 13.56 9.31 3.17
CA VAL A 196 12.51 9.81 4.08
C VAL A 196 13.08 10.66 5.22
N ASN A 197 12.33 11.67 5.63
CA ASN A 197 12.58 12.45 6.85
C ASN A 197 11.86 11.79 8.02
N TYR A 198 12.20 10.55 8.27
CA TYR A 198 11.65 9.75 9.37
C TYR A 198 12.75 8.94 10.02
N TRP A 199 12.73 8.85 11.33
CA TRP A 199 13.63 8.06 12.15
C TRP A 199 12.88 7.27 13.21
N HIS A 200 13.33 6.05 13.44
CA HIS A 200 12.88 5.20 14.52
C HIS A 200 14.06 4.35 15.02
N PHE A 201 14.10 3.99 16.30
CA PHE A 201 15.17 3.17 16.87
C PHE A 201 15.18 1.73 16.34
N ASN A 202 14.03 1.24 15.86
CA ASN A 202 13.91 -0.02 15.15
C ASN A 202 13.87 0.27 13.63
N GLU A 203 14.89 -0.17 12.91
CA GLU A 203 15.05 0.06 11.46
C GLU A 203 13.90 -0.54 10.64
N ASN A 204 13.29 -1.64 11.09
CA ASN A 204 12.12 -2.22 10.41
C ASN A 204 10.91 -1.28 10.41
N GLU A 205 10.77 -0.42 11.42
CA GLU A 205 9.72 0.61 11.42
C GLU A 205 10.03 1.74 10.42
N ILE A 206 11.32 2.02 10.17
CA ILE A 206 11.72 2.96 9.11
C ILE A 206 11.38 2.37 7.74
N ALA A 207 11.70 1.08 7.53
CA ALA A 207 11.36 0.39 6.30
C ALA A 207 9.84 0.34 6.04
N GLU A 208 9.05 0.02 7.06
CA GLU A 208 7.58 0.01 6.95
C GLU A 208 7.03 1.40 6.62
N TRP A 209 7.58 2.45 7.23
CA TRP A 209 7.18 3.83 6.96
C TRP A 209 7.52 4.30 5.54
N ALA A 210 8.68 3.89 5.03
CA ALA A 210 9.16 4.22 3.69
C ALA A 210 8.55 3.33 2.59
N ALA A 211 7.80 2.29 2.96
CA ALA A 211 7.31 1.29 2.02
C ALA A 211 6.31 1.88 1.02
N ILE A 212 6.59 1.66 -0.26
CA ILE A 212 5.73 2.03 -1.38
C ILE A 212 5.32 0.75 -2.09
N TRP A 213 4.02 0.50 -2.17
CA TRP A 213 3.50 -0.74 -2.73
C TRP A 213 2.10 -0.55 -3.31
N SER A 214 1.82 -1.17 -4.46
CA SER A 214 0.48 -1.24 -5.00
C SER A 214 -0.16 -2.59 -4.66
N PRO A 215 -1.38 -2.61 -4.11
CA PRO A 215 -2.11 -3.86 -3.86
C PRO A 215 -2.85 -4.39 -5.10
N VAL A 216 -2.80 -3.67 -6.22
CA VAL A 216 -3.43 -4.00 -7.51
C VAL A 216 -2.55 -3.50 -8.65
N PRO A 217 -2.73 -4.02 -9.89
CA PRO A 217 -2.02 -3.50 -11.06
C PRO A 217 -2.22 -1.98 -11.20
N TRP A 218 -1.16 -1.27 -11.59
CA TRP A 218 -1.21 0.19 -11.74
C TRP A 218 -2.29 0.63 -12.75
N GLU A 219 -2.56 -0.14 -13.80
CA GLU A 219 -3.60 0.13 -14.79
C GLU A 219 -4.99 0.15 -14.17
N LEU A 220 -5.24 -0.74 -13.20
CA LEU A 220 -6.51 -0.75 -12.48
C LEU A 220 -6.66 0.50 -11.60
N THR A 221 -5.57 0.92 -10.93
CA THR A 221 -5.56 2.17 -10.16
C THR A 221 -5.80 3.37 -11.07
N ALA A 222 -5.14 3.45 -12.21
CA ALA A 222 -5.33 4.51 -13.21
C ALA A 222 -6.76 4.53 -13.79
N ALA A 223 -7.35 3.36 -14.02
CA ALA A 223 -8.74 3.27 -14.47
C ALA A 223 -9.74 3.76 -13.41
N MET A 224 -9.51 3.40 -12.14
CA MET A 224 -10.30 3.90 -11.00
C MET A 224 -10.16 5.43 -10.87
N GLU A 225 -8.93 5.93 -10.90
CA GLU A 225 -8.59 7.35 -10.88
C GLU A 225 -9.34 8.13 -11.97
N LYS A 226 -9.24 7.64 -13.21
CA LYS A 226 -9.96 8.26 -14.33
C LYS A 226 -11.47 8.30 -14.12
N ALA A 227 -12.06 7.24 -13.60
CA ALA A 227 -13.51 7.20 -13.33
C ALA A 227 -13.92 8.23 -12.27
N VAL A 228 -13.07 8.46 -11.26
CA VAL A 228 -13.30 9.47 -10.21
C VAL A 228 -13.10 10.89 -10.77
N MET A 229 -12.05 11.13 -11.55
CA MET A 229 -11.78 12.42 -12.20
C MET A 229 -12.85 12.81 -13.22
N ASP A 230 -13.46 11.82 -13.90
CA ASP A 230 -14.61 12.01 -14.79
C ASP A 230 -15.92 12.30 -14.03
N GLY A 231 -15.90 12.26 -12.68
CA GLY A 231 -17.07 12.52 -11.84
C GLY A 231 -18.12 11.42 -11.83
N LYS A 232 -17.76 10.18 -12.22
CA LYS A 232 -18.70 9.05 -12.28
C LYS A 232 -18.88 8.37 -10.93
N VAL A 233 -17.82 8.34 -10.13
CA VAL A 233 -17.74 7.68 -8.82
C VAL A 233 -16.84 8.46 -7.89
N SER A 234 -16.74 8.05 -6.60
CA SER A 234 -15.76 8.59 -5.66
C SER A 234 -15.04 7.46 -4.92
N PHE A 235 -13.78 7.65 -4.53
CA PHE A 235 -13.02 6.66 -3.76
C PHE A 235 -13.61 6.43 -2.38
N SER A 236 -14.00 7.52 -1.70
CA SER A 236 -14.53 7.44 -0.35
C SER A 236 -16.06 7.55 -0.31
N ARG A 237 -16.65 7.06 0.78
CA ARG A 237 -18.08 7.18 1.03
C ARG A 237 -18.51 8.64 1.22
N SER A 238 -17.72 9.41 1.95
CA SER A 238 -17.99 10.83 2.18
C SER A 238 -17.90 11.63 0.90
N GLY A 239 -16.89 11.37 0.06
CA GLY A 239 -16.75 11.96 -1.26
C GLY A 239 -17.92 11.60 -2.19
N ALA A 240 -18.37 10.36 -2.17
CA ALA A 240 -19.55 9.92 -2.94
C ALA A 240 -20.80 10.68 -2.53
N THR A 241 -21.02 10.84 -1.23
CA THR A 241 -22.16 11.59 -0.70
C THR A 241 -22.10 13.07 -1.08
N SER A 242 -20.94 13.71 -0.91
CA SER A 242 -20.78 15.15 -1.20
C SER A 242 -20.93 15.48 -2.70
N LYS A 243 -20.48 14.58 -3.57
CA LYS A 243 -20.55 14.73 -5.03
C LYS A 243 -21.84 14.17 -5.64
N SER A 244 -22.71 13.52 -4.83
CA SER A 244 -23.94 12.84 -5.29
C SER A 244 -23.67 11.79 -6.38
N VAL A 245 -22.60 11.03 -6.24
CA VAL A 245 -22.19 9.93 -7.12
C VAL A 245 -22.13 8.62 -6.34
N ASN A 246 -21.93 7.50 -7.03
CA ASN A 246 -21.75 6.22 -6.36
C ASN A 246 -20.38 6.11 -5.70
N TRP A 247 -20.33 5.41 -4.57
CA TRP A 247 -19.09 4.96 -3.99
C TRP A 247 -18.48 3.86 -4.86
N LEU A 248 -17.23 4.05 -5.32
CA LEU A 248 -16.55 3.12 -6.23
C LEU A 248 -16.48 1.73 -5.62
N SER A 249 -16.93 0.73 -6.37
CA SER A 249 -16.79 -0.69 -6.04
C SER A 249 -16.41 -1.47 -7.31
N LEU A 250 -15.41 -2.35 -7.19
CA LEU A 250 -14.93 -3.21 -8.26
C LEU A 250 -15.81 -4.46 -8.48
N ILE A 251 -16.75 -4.70 -7.57
CA ILE A 251 -17.75 -5.75 -7.67
C ILE A 251 -19.15 -5.15 -7.67
N VAL A 252 -20.03 -5.78 -8.43
CA VAL A 252 -21.44 -5.40 -8.59
C VAL A 252 -22.32 -6.29 -7.73
#